data_90a30038f2f600d22904597ec42d13d9
#
_entry.id   90a30038f2f600d22904597ec42d13d9
#
_cell.length_a   1.000
_cell.length_b   1.000
_cell.length_c   1.000
_cell.angle_alpha   90.00
_cell.angle_beta   90.00
_cell.angle_gamma   90.00
#
_symmetry.space_group_name_H-M   'P 1'
#
loop_
_entity.id
_entity.type
_entity.pdbx_description
1 polymer ?
#
loop_
_entity_poly.entity_id
_entity_poly.type
_entity_poly.pdbx_seq_one_letter_code
_entity_poly.pdbx_strand_id
1 'polypeptide(L)'
;INIDIDSVHFLSHDEVVKFASSAFLKDYIDQRVAKLGDINKDKITILDERKLTNIGIFRYYMDAWIEANPDINTNMTHMVRQLQPGPTGMPIQIYCFSAIQEWVTYEKVQADIFDHIMAVLPEFGLKVFEYKSMYVGGENQS
;
A
#
# COMPACT_ATOMS: atom_id res chain seq x y z
N ILE A 1 1.20 9.56 4.61
CA ILE A 1 2.46 8.84 4.43
C ILE A 1 2.92 8.98 2.99
N ASN A 2 4.17 9.33 2.79
CA ASN A 2 4.76 9.42 1.47
C ASN A 2 5.56 8.16 1.18
N ILE A 3 5.26 7.54 0.06
CA ILE A 3 5.92 6.30 -0.38
C ILE A 3 7.04 6.65 -1.34
N ASP A 4 8.20 6.02 -1.17
CA ASP A 4 9.31 6.13 -2.11
C ASP A 4 8.89 5.57 -3.46
N ILE A 5 8.90 6.41 -4.49
CA ILE A 5 8.46 6.05 -5.83
C ILE A 5 9.28 4.86 -6.37
N ASP A 6 10.57 4.83 -6.06
CA ASP A 6 11.47 3.78 -6.54
C ASP A 6 11.12 2.39 -5.97
N SER A 7 10.31 2.34 -4.92
CA SER A 7 9.86 1.06 -4.35
C SER A 7 8.62 0.49 -5.03
N VAL A 8 7.96 1.25 -5.89
CA VAL A 8 6.77 0.81 -6.62
C VAL A 8 7.18 -0.07 -7.79
N HIS A 9 6.58 -1.24 -7.91
CA HIS A 9 6.89 -2.18 -8.99
C HIS A 9 5.70 -3.07 -9.33
N PHE A 10 5.77 -3.73 -10.49
CA PHE A 10 4.82 -4.78 -10.83
C PHE A 10 5.08 -6.02 -9.99
N LEU A 11 4.02 -6.71 -9.60
CA LEU A 11 4.16 -7.94 -8.82
C LEU A 11 4.77 -9.05 -9.67
N SER A 12 5.74 -9.76 -9.08
CA SER A 12 6.22 -11.03 -9.62
C SER A 12 5.19 -12.13 -9.39
N HIS A 13 5.37 -13.26 -10.06
CA HIS A 13 4.52 -14.42 -9.84
C HIS A 13 4.56 -14.88 -8.38
N ASP A 14 5.75 -14.92 -7.77
CA ASP A 14 5.89 -15.31 -6.37
C ASP A 14 5.19 -14.35 -5.43
N GLU A 15 5.24 -13.06 -5.71
CA GLU A 15 4.50 -12.06 -4.94
C GLU A 15 3.00 -12.25 -5.06
N VAL A 16 2.50 -12.53 -6.25
CA VAL A 16 1.06 -12.81 -6.44
C VAL A 16 0.63 -14.01 -5.61
N VAL A 17 1.41 -15.08 -5.63
CA VAL A 17 1.12 -16.28 -4.82
C VAL A 17 1.13 -15.94 -3.33
N LYS A 18 2.13 -15.20 -2.88
CA LYS A 18 2.26 -14.78 -1.49
C LYS A 18 1.03 -13.99 -1.04
N PHE A 19 0.65 -12.98 -1.79
CA PHE A 19 -0.46 -12.11 -1.41
C PHE A 19 -1.82 -12.81 -1.53
N ALA A 20 -1.97 -13.73 -2.47
CA ALA A 20 -3.19 -14.51 -2.61
C ALA A 20 -3.46 -15.45 -1.43
N SER A 21 -2.47 -15.69 -0.57
CA SER A 21 -2.67 -16.46 0.66
C SER A 21 -3.25 -15.64 1.81
N SER A 22 -3.30 -14.31 1.66
CA SER A 22 -3.88 -13.41 2.67
C SER A 22 -5.40 -13.44 2.62
N ALA A 23 -6.05 -13.58 3.78
CA ALA A 23 -7.51 -13.53 3.87
C ALA A 23 -8.08 -12.19 3.36
N PHE A 24 -7.34 -11.09 3.51
CA PHE A 24 -7.77 -9.78 3.03
C PHE A 24 -7.67 -9.62 1.52
N LEU A 25 -6.83 -10.42 0.86
CA LEU A 25 -6.46 -10.19 -0.54
C LEU A 25 -6.87 -11.30 -1.49
N LYS A 26 -7.17 -12.50 -0.97
CA LYS A 26 -7.35 -13.69 -1.80
C LYS A 26 -8.37 -13.47 -2.92
N ASP A 27 -9.59 -13.09 -2.57
CA ASP A 27 -10.67 -12.97 -3.54
C ASP A 27 -10.38 -11.86 -4.55
N TYR A 28 -9.86 -10.75 -4.08
CA TYR A 28 -9.50 -9.64 -4.96
C TYR A 28 -8.43 -10.03 -5.97
N ILE A 29 -7.36 -10.69 -5.50
CA ILE A 29 -6.27 -11.11 -6.39
C ILE A 29 -6.77 -12.15 -7.38
N ASP A 30 -7.53 -13.14 -6.95
CA ASP A 30 -8.06 -14.17 -7.83
C ASP A 30 -8.92 -13.57 -8.96
N GLN A 31 -9.78 -12.61 -8.62
CA GLN A 31 -10.60 -11.91 -9.60
C GLN A 31 -9.77 -11.07 -10.56
N ARG A 32 -8.77 -10.36 -10.04
CA ARG A 32 -7.91 -9.49 -10.86
C ARG A 32 -7.02 -10.30 -11.78
N VAL A 33 -6.47 -11.40 -11.30
CA VAL A 33 -5.61 -12.27 -12.13
C VAL A 33 -6.43 -12.85 -13.29
N ALA A 34 -7.65 -13.33 -13.04
CA ALA A 34 -8.50 -13.83 -14.11
C ALA A 34 -8.82 -12.74 -15.14
N LYS A 35 -9.20 -11.55 -14.68
CA LYS A 35 -9.54 -10.43 -15.56
C LYS A 35 -8.34 -9.97 -16.38
N LEU A 36 -7.17 -9.86 -15.75
CA LEU A 36 -5.95 -9.44 -16.42
C LEU A 36 -5.46 -10.48 -17.42
N GLY A 37 -5.66 -11.76 -17.14
CA GLY A 37 -5.37 -12.82 -18.10
C GLY A 37 -6.13 -12.64 -19.40
N ASP A 38 -7.40 -12.30 -19.34
CA ASP A 38 -8.22 -12.01 -20.52
C ASP A 38 -7.76 -10.75 -21.26
N ILE A 39 -7.42 -9.69 -20.51
CA ILE A 39 -6.95 -8.44 -21.10
C ILE A 39 -5.61 -8.64 -21.80
N ASN A 40 -4.72 -9.44 -21.23
CA ASN A 40 -3.33 -9.56 -21.68
C ASN A 40 -3.10 -10.68 -22.70
N LYS A 41 -4.11 -11.50 -23.00
CA LYS A 41 -3.91 -12.73 -23.80
C LYS A 41 -3.28 -12.52 -25.18
N ASP A 42 -3.50 -11.35 -25.78
CA ASP A 42 -2.97 -11.01 -27.11
C ASP A 42 -1.78 -10.06 -27.03
N LYS A 43 -1.25 -9.80 -25.85
CA LYS A 43 -0.15 -8.87 -25.66
C LYS A 43 1.19 -9.58 -25.78
N ILE A 44 2.14 -8.93 -26.44
CA ILE A 44 3.46 -9.49 -26.73
C ILE A 44 4.53 -8.89 -25.82
N THR A 45 4.38 -7.62 -25.42
CA THR A 45 5.36 -6.92 -24.61
C THR A 45 4.76 -6.48 -23.28
N ILE A 46 5.62 -6.42 -22.25
CA ILE A 46 5.24 -5.90 -20.93
C ILE A 46 4.67 -4.48 -21.01
N LEU A 47 5.06 -3.70 -22.00
CA LEU A 47 4.55 -2.34 -22.18
C LEU A 47 3.05 -2.31 -22.48
N ASP A 48 2.54 -3.34 -23.11
CA ASP A 48 1.13 -3.43 -23.49
C ASP A 48 0.30 -4.20 -22.48
N GLU A 49 0.95 -4.94 -21.60
CA GLU A 49 0.27 -5.73 -20.57
C GLU A 49 -0.20 -4.86 -19.41
N ARG A 50 -1.28 -5.30 -18.79
CA ARG A 50 -1.72 -4.76 -17.51
C ARG A 50 -1.37 -5.74 -16.41
N LYS A 51 -0.72 -5.24 -15.37
CA LYS A 51 -0.25 -6.06 -14.26
C LYS A 51 -0.60 -5.41 -12.94
N LEU A 52 -0.71 -6.24 -11.91
CA LEU A 52 -0.86 -5.77 -10.54
C LEU A 52 0.43 -5.11 -10.08
N THR A 53 0.29 -4.04 -9.30
CA THR A 53 1.41 -3.35 -8.65
C THR A 53 1.35 -3.56 -7.14
N ASN A 54 2.52 -3.49 -6.51
CA ASN A 54 2.58 -3.62 -5.05
C ASN A 54 1.82 -2.48 -4.34
N ILE A 55 1.88 -1.26 -4.86
CA ILE A 55 1.14 -0.14 -4.27
C ILE A 55 -0.37 -0.32 -4.41
N GLY A 56 -0.83 -0.86 -5.53
CA GLY A 56 -2.25 -1.14 -5.74
C GLY A 56 -2.77 -2.19 -4.76
N ILE A 57 -2.02 -3.27 -4.58
CA ILE A 57 -2.36 -4.32 -3.61
C ILE A 57 -2.32 -3.76 -2.18
N PHE A 58 -1.33 -2.93 -1.87
CA PHE A 58 -1.24 -2.29 -0.56
C PHE A 58 -2.47 -1.42 -0.25
N ARG A 59 -2.91 -0.61 -1.23
CA ARG A 59 -4.11 0.21 -1.02
C ARG A 59 -5.33 -0.65 -0.73
N TYR A 60 -5.51 -1.70 -1.49
CA TYR A 60 -6.64 -2.61 -1.27
C TYR A 60 -6.55 -3.31 0.08
N TYR A 61 -5.36 -3.79 0.43
CA TYR A 61 -5.12 -4.40 1.74
C TYR A 61 -5.48 -3.46 2.89
N MET A 62 -5.02 -2.21 2.81
CA MET A 62 -5.29 -1.24 3.88
C MET A 62 -6.76 -0.91 3.99
N ASP A 63 -7.46 -0.81 2.87
CA ASP A 63 -8.90 -0.58 2.88
C ASP A 63 -9.63 -1.75 3.57
N ALA A 64 -9.28 -2.97 3.24
CA ALA A 64 -9.85 -4.16 3.87
C ALA A 64 -9.49 -4.27 5.36
N TRP A 65 -8.27 -3.91 5.72
CA TRP A 65 -7.82 -3.90 7.11
C TRP A 65 -8.59 -2.88 7.95
N ILE A 66 -8.81 -1.68 7.39
CA ILE A 66 -9.61 -0.64 8.03
C ILE A 66 -11.06 -1.11 8.20
N GLU A 67 -11.64 -1.70 7.16
CA GLU A 67 -13.00 -2.23 7.19
C GLU A 67 -13.18 -3.27 8.31
N ALA A 68 -12.16 -4.09 8.55
CA ALA A 68 -12.19 -5.13 9.56
C ALA A 68 -11.82 -4.64 10.97
N ASN A 69 -11.36 -3.40 11.10
CA ASN A 69 -10.89 -2.87 12.39
C ASN A 69 -12.09 -2.40 13.24
N PRO A 70 -12.32 -3.01 14.41
CA PRO A 70 -13.47 -2.66 15.26
C PRO A 70 -13.40 -1.24 15.84
N ASP A 71 -12.23 -0.62 15.85
CA ASP A 71 -12.03 0.73 16.37
C ASP A 71 -12.37 1.81 15.33
N ILE A 72 -12.70 1.42 14.10
CA ILE A 72 -13.07 2.32 13.02
C ILE A 72 -14.58 2.27 12.81
N ASN A 73 -15.19 3.46 12.63
CA ASN A 73 -16.61 3.53 12.31
C ASN A 73 -16.82 3.30 10.81
N THR A 74 -17.12 2.07 10.45
CA THR A 74 -17.30 1.67 9.05
C THR A 74 -18.64 2.10 8.44
N ASN A 75 -19.56 2.64 9.26
CA ASN A 75 -20.79 3.26 8.75
C ASN A 75 -20.54 4.65 8.15
N MET A 76 -19.38 5.24 8.41
CA MET A 76 -18.96 6.49 7.83
C MET A 76 -17.98 6.24 6.69
N THR A 77 -17.85 7.21 5.81
CA THR A 77 -16.93 7.10 4.66
C THR A 77 -15.52 6.79 5.12
N HIS A 78 -14.92 5.78 4.52
CA HIS A 78 -13.50 5.50 4.69
C HIS A 78 -12.88 5.23 3.32
N MET A 79 -11.63 5.60 3.16
CA MET A 79 -10.91 5.37 1.93
C MET A 79 -9.40 5.39 2.16
N VAL A 80 -8.70 4.68 1.30
CA VAL A 80 -7.25 4.78 1.14
C VAL A 80 -7.02 5.31 -0.26
N ARG A 81 -6.48 6.51 -0.38
CA ARG A 81 -6.30 7.13 -1.69
C ARG A 81 -4.86 7.54 -1.91
N GLN A 82 -4.48 7.51 -3.16
CA GLN A 82 -3.16 7.87 -3.63
C GLN A 82 -3.26 9.24 -4.31
N LEU A 83 -2.38 10.14 -3.91
CA LEU A 83 -2.30 11.46 -4.50
C LEU A 83 -1.20 11.50 -5.56
N GLN A 84 -1.12 12.61 -6.26
CA GLN A 84 -0.12 12.80 -7.31
C GLN A 84 1.29 12.73 -6.73
N PRO A 85 2.21 11.99 -7.37
CA PRO A 85 3.62 11.95 -6.95
C PRO A 85 4.26 13.33 -7.04
N GLY A 86 5.18 13.59 -6.12
CA GLY A 86 5.91 14.85 -6.03
C GLY A 86 7.36 14.62 -5.59
N PRO A 87 8.08 15.71 -5.27
CA PRO A 87 9.49 15.63 -4.88
C PRO A 87 9.76 14.80 -3.62
N THR A 88 8.75 14.63 -2.79
CA THR A 88 8.84 13.87 -1.55
C THR A 88 8.12 12.53 -1.64
N GLY A 89 8.03 11.96 -2.83
CA GLY A 89 7.43 10.66 -3.04
C GLY A 89 5.96 10.73 -3.41
N MET A 90 5.26 9.63 -3.21
CA MET A 90 3.86 9.48 -3.54
C MET A 90 3.02 9.43 -2.28
N PRO A 91 2.17 10.46 -2.05
CA PRO A 91 1.36 10.50 -0.84
C PRO A 91 0.26 9.44 -0.87
N ILE A 92 0.12 8.74 0.23
CA ILE A 92 -1.02 7.87 0.51
C ILE A 92 -1.76 8.47 1.69
N GLN A 93 -3.04 8.73 1.51
CA GLN A 93 -3.91 9.24 2.57
C GLN A 93 -4.90 8.16 3.01
N ILE A 94 -5.06 8.07 4.32
CA ILE A 94 -6.07 7.20 4.92
C ILE A 94 -7.10 8.11 5.57
N TYR A 95 -8.32 8.00 5.10
CA TYR A 95 -9.45 8.77 5.59
C TYR A 95 -10.43 7.82 6.25
N CYS A 96 -10.63 7.99 7.55
CA CYS A 96 -11.57 7.18 8.31
C CYS A 96 -11.96 7.89 9.61
N PHE A 97 -12.99 7.37 10.25
CA PHE A 97 -13.47 7.92 11.51
C PHE A 97 -13.33 6.87 12.60
N SER A 98 -12.86 7.28 13.78
CA SER A 98 -12.82 6.43 14.96
C SER A 98 -14.25 6.09 15.42
N ALA A 99 -14.46 4.86 15.88
CA ALA A 99 -15.73 4.46 16.48
C ALA A 99 -15.95 5.13 17.84
N ILE A 100 -14.88 5.57 18.48
CA ILE A 100 -14.89 6.21 19.79
C ILE A 100 -14.38 7.64 19.63
N GLN A 101 -15.15 8.61 20.13
CA GLN A 101 -14.83 10.03 19.96
C GLN A 101 -14.00 10.62 21.09
N GLU A 102 -13.72 9.86 22.13
CA GLU A 102 -12.84 10.30 23.20
C GLU A 102 -11.44 10.56 22.64
N TRP A 103 -10.88 11.73 22.92
CA TRP A 103 -9.65 12.19 22.29
C TRP A 103 -8.46 11.27 22.55
N VAL A 104 -8.28 10.78 23.78
CA VAL A 104 -7.16 9.89 24.13
C VAL A 104 -7.27 8.57 23.35
N THR A 105 -8.47 8.00 23.28
CA THR A 105 -8.72 6.78 22.52
C THR A 105 -8.52 7.01 21.02
N TYR A 106 -8.97 8.14 20.51
CA TYR A 106 -8.76 8.53 19.13
C TYR A 106 -7.27 8.55 18.77
N GLU A 107 -6.43 9.15 19.61
CA GLU A 107 -4.99 9.19 19.40
C GLU A 107 -4.37 7.78 19.40
N LYS A 108 -4.85 6.90 20.24
CA LYS A 108 -4.39 5.49 20.28
C LYS A 108 -4.77 4.76 18.99
N VAL A 109 -5.99 4.95 18.51
CA VAL A 109 -6.45 4.34 17.25
C VAL A 109 -5.60 4.82 16.08
N GLN A 110 -5.33 6.13 16.03
CA GLN A 110 -4.48 6.71 14.99
C GLN A 110 -3.07 6.16 15.03
N ALA A 111 -2.48 6.08 16.22
CA ALA A 111 -1.14 5.52 16.40
C ALA A 111 -1.08 4.05 15.97
N ASP A 112 -2.09 3.27 16.31
CA ASP A 112 -2.17 1.86 15.93
C ASP A 112 -2.22 1.68 14.41
N ILE A 113 -2.98 2.51 13.72
CA ILE A 113 -3.03 2.50 12.26
C ILE A 113 -1.65 2.79 11.66
N PHE A 114 -0.97 3.83 12.15
CA PHE A 114 0.37 4.16 11.67
C PHE A 114 1.38 3.06 11.97
N ASP A 115 1.33 2.49 13.16
CA ASP A 115 2.22 1.38 13.53
C ASP A 115 2.03 0.20 12.58
N HIS A 116 0.79 -0.14 12.28
CA HIS A 116 0.49 -1.24 11.37
C HIS A 116 1.00 -0.95 9.95
N ILE A 117 0.76 0.25 9.44
CA ILE A 117 1.22 0.64 8.12
C ILE A 117 2.73 0.52 8.02
N MET A 118 3.45 1.10 8.98
CA MET A 118 4.91 1.10 8.97
C MET A 118 5.48 -0.31 9.05
N ALA A 119 4.84 -1.18 9.81
CA ALA A 119 5.28 -2.56 9.96
C ALA A 119 4.98 -3.42 8.73
N VAL A 120 3.88 -3.15 8.03
CA VAL A 120 3.44 -3.97 6.91
C VAL A 120 4.02 -3.55 5.57
N LEU A 121 4.41 -2.28 5.42
CA LEU A 121 4.96 -1.77 4.16
C LEU A 121 6.06 -2.64 3.56
N PRO A 122 7.06 -3.11 4.34
CA PRO A 122 8.10 -3.97 3.78
C PRO A 122 7.59 -5.27 3.19
N GLU A 123 6.47 -5.80 3.70
CA GLU A 123 5.86 -7.02 3.16
C GLU A 123 5.35 -6.83 1.72
N PHE A 124 5.06 -5.59 1.35
CA PHE A 124 4.69 -5.21 -0.01
C PHE A 124 5.87 -4.74 -0.85
N GLY A 125 7.09 -4.81 -0.31
CA GLY A 125 8.26 -4.28 -0.99
C GLY A 125 8.25 -2.76 -1.12
N LEU A 126 7.47 -2.08 -0.29
CA LEU A 126 7.35 -0.62 -0.30
C LEU A 126 8.22 0.00 0.79
N LYS A 127 8.66 1.22 0.53
CA LYS A 127 9.45 2.01 1.47
C LYS A 127 8.83 3.39 1.64
N VAL A 128 8.95 3.94 2.84
CA VAL A 128 8.62 5.34 3.08
C VAL A 128 9.71 6.22 2.48
N PHE A 129 9.29 7.32 1.88
CA PHE A 129 10.24 8.31 1.37
C PHE A 129 11.08 8.88 2.51
N GLU A 130 12.38 8.95 2.28
CA GLU A 130 13.33 9.58 3.19
C GLU A 130 14.27 10.46 2.36
N TYR A 131 14.64 11.62 2.90
CA TYR A 131 15.67 12.44 2.28
C TYR A 131 17.00 11.72 2.38
N LYS A 132 17.66 11.54 1.24
CA LYS A 132 19.01 11.00 1.23
C LYS A 132 19.98 12.05 1.71
N SER A 133 20.89 11.66 2.58
CA SER A 133 21.95 12.54 3.03
C SER A 133 22.89 12.87 1.87
N MET A 134 23.16 14.14 1.66
CA MET A 134 24.18 14.59 0.72
C MET A 134 25.53 14.55 1.41
N TYR A 135 26.01 13.37 1.65
CA TYR A 135 27.22 13.20 2.43
C TYR A 135 28.45 13.25 1.54
N VAL A 136 29.09 14.40 1.54
CA VAL A 136 30.22 14.65 0.65
C VAL A 136 31.53 14.17 1.25
N GLY A 137 31.65 14.24 2.55
CA GLY A 137 32.91 13.92 3.21
C GLY A 137 33.22 12.45 3.32
N GLY A 138 32.36 11.72 3.13
CA GLY A 138 32.57 10.40 3.52
C GLY A 138 32.94 9.46 2.57
N GLU A 139 32.98 9.96 1.82
CA GLU A 139 33.26 9.02 1.22
C GLU A 139 34.18 8.28 1.83
N ASN A 140 34.21 8.70 2.35
CA ASN A 140 34.78 8.12 2.81
C ASN A 140 34.59 7.45 3.62
N GLN A 141 34.23 7.59 3.70
CA GLN A 141 34.09 7.01 4.34
C GLN A 141 34.02 5.94 4.13
N SER A 142 34.37 5.72 3.88
CA SER A 142 34.42 4.74 3.64
C SER A 142 34.59 3.91 3.96
#